data_d892617173835ab7a89ac309da52568b
#
_entry.id   d892617173835ab7a89ac309da52568b
#
_cell.length_a   1.000
_cell.length_b   1.000
_cell.length_c   1.000
_cell.angle_alpha   90.00
_cell.angle_beta   90.00
_cell.angle_gamma   90.00
#
_symmetry.space_group_name_H-M   'P 1'
#
loop_
_entity.id
_entity.type
_entity.pdbx_description
1 polymer ?
#
loop_
_entity_poly.entity_id
_entity_poly.type
_entity_poly.pdbx_seq_one_letter_code
_entity_poly.pdbx_strand_id
1 'polypeptide(L)'
;MIIRDFRMGDQEELSRLIRRTLIEVNTDCPKDEVAFLYDLYTPEKVIANAEAGHTIVFEEDGVLIGTGTIVPDGEKQSEIVACFLLPEAIGRGLGRKLFDLLESDPLFTGADRVWLTSSNTALKFYEHIGYTYEGGYCHLDEEGLIVMEKFPKK
;
A
#
# COMPACT_ATOMS: atom_id res chain seq x y z
N MET A 1 7.62 19.07 3.65
CA MET A 1 7.27 17.79 2.95
C MET A 1 6.29 18.07 1.83
N ILE A 2 6.48 17.40 0.70
CA ILE A 2 5.60 17.51 -0.46
C ILE A 2 4.81 16.22 -0.60
N ILE A 3 3.49 16.34 -0.72
CA ILE A 3 2.60 15.22 -0.98
C ILE A 3 2.01 15.46 -2.36
N ARG A 4 2.23 14.52 -3.26
CA ARG A 4 1.86 14.70 -4.65
C ARG A 4 1.52 13.38 -5.33
N ASP A 5 1.02 13.48 -6.56
CA ASP A 5 0.80 12.30 -7.38
C ASP A 5 2.11 11.78 -7.96
N PHE A 6 2.12 10.49 -8.30
CA PHE A 6 3.20 9.89 -9.06
C PHE A 6 3.38 10.63 -10.40
N ARG A 7 4.64 10.77 -10.82
CA ARG A 7 4.98 11.26 -12.15
C ARG A 7 6.09 10.40 -12.75
N MET A 8 6.14 10.32 -14.05
CA MET A 8 7.19 9.56 -14.74
C MET A 8 8.55 10.10 -14.31
N GLY A 9 9.44 9.18 -13.98
CA GLY A 9 10.74 9.47 -13.38
C GLY A 9 10.83 8.98 -11.94
N ASP A 10 9.70 8.83 -11.23
CA ASP A 10 9.68 8.36 -9.84
C ASP A 10 9.87 6.84 -9.72
N GLN A 11 9.64 6.07 -10.76
CA GLN A 11 9.51 4.62 -10.69
C GLN A 11 10.75 3.91 -10.14
N GLU A 12 11.92 4.39 -10.47
CA GLU A 12 13.16 3.76 -10.01
C GLU A 12 13.36 3.97 -8.52
N GLU A 13 13.19 5.19 -8.06
CA GLU A 13 13.34 5.52 -6.64
C GLU A 13 12.25 4.83 -5.80
N LEU A 14 11.01 4.79 -6.29
CA LEU A 14 9.92 4.10 -5.61
C LEU A 14 10.17 2.60 -5.52
N SER A 15 10.66 1.98 -6.59
CA SER A 15 11.03 0.57 -6.55
C SER A 15 12.08 0.30 -5.48
N ARG A 16 13.11 1.14 -5.40
CA ARG A 16 14.15 1.02 -4.37
C ARG A 16 13.59 1.21 -2.96
N LEU A 17 12.69 2.19 -2.79
CA LEU A 17 12.01 2.44 -1.51
C LEU A 17 11.25 1.22 -1.04
N ILE A 18 10.42 0.65 -1.91
CA ILE A 18 9.61 -0.52 -1.59
C ILE A 18 10.50 -1.71 -1.23
N ARG A 19 11.52 -1.97 -2.03
CA ARG A 19 12.44 -3.09 -1.80
C ARG A 19 13.23 -2.94 -0.51
N ARG A 20 13.68 -1.73 -0.20
CA ARG A 20 14.37 -1.44 1.06
C ARG A 20 13.45 -1.69 2.25
N THR A 21 12.21 -1.23 2.16
CA THR A 21 11.23 -1.41 3.22
C THR A 21 10.89 -2.89 3.44
N LEU A 22 10.77 -3.66 2.37
CA LEU A 22 10.52 -5.10 2.48
C LEU A 22 11.63 -5.80 3.26
N ILE A 23 12.87 -5.41 3.05
CA ILE A 23 14.02 -6.02 3.72
C ILE A 23 14.16 -5.54 5.16
N GLU A 24 14.03 -4.24 5.41
CA GLU A 24 14.36 -3.64 6.70
C GLU A 24 13.20 -3.56 7.69
N VAL A 25 11.95 -3.52 7.22
CA VAL A 25 10.78 -3.36 8.08
C VAL A 25 9.97 -4.64 8.21
N ASN A 26 9.76 -5.36 7.12
CA ASN A 26 8.94 -6.58 7.12
C ASN A 26 9.75 -7.80 7.55
N THR A 27 10.49 -7.68 8.64
CA THR A 27 11.40 -8.72 9.14
C THR A 27 10.66 -9.91 9.76
N ASP A 28 9.39 -9.75 10.09
CA ASP A 28 8.54 -10.82 10.63
C ASP A 28 7.84 -11.62 9.54
N CYS A 29 8.02 -11.25 8.27
CA CYS A 29 7.44 -11.97 7.14
C CYS A 29 8.31 -13.15 6.75
N PRO A 30 7.71 -14.26 6.24
CA PRO A 30 8.49 -15.36 5.69
C PRO A 30 9.40 -14.90 4.55
N LYS A 31 10.59 -15.49 4.45
CA LYS A 31 11.58 -15.11 3.44
C LYS A 31 11.07 -15.27 2.02
N ASP A 32 10.27 -16.31 1.75
CA ASP A 32 9.71 -16.56 0.43
C ASP A 32 8.73 -15.46 0.02
N GLU A 33 7.96 -14.97 0.98
CA GLU A 33 7.03 -13.86 0.77
C GLU A 33 7.78 -12.57 0.46
N VAL A 34 8.82 -12.26 1.22
CA VAL A 34 9.65 -11.06 0.98
C VAL A 34 10.29 -11.14 -0.40
N ALA A 35 10.83 -12.31 -0.77
CA ALA A 35 11.45 -12.50 -2.09
C ALA A 35 10.44 -12.32 -3.22
N PHE A 36 9.23 -12.85 -3.06
CA PHE A 36 8.17 -12.69 -4.05
C PHE A 36 7.81 -11.22 -4.26
N LEU A 37 7.59 -10.49 -3.16
CA LEU A 37 7.24 -9.07 -3.23
C LEU A 37 8.40 -8.23 -3.78
N TYR A 38 9.64 -8.57 -3.40
CA TYR A 38 10.82 -7.90 -3.90
C TYR A 38 10.90 -8.00 -5.43
N ASP A 39 10.68 -9.19 -5.96
CA ASP A 39 10.71 -9.43 -7.41
C ASP A 39 9.52 -8.80 -8.12
N LEU A 40 8.37 -8.70 -7.45
CA LEU A 40 7.15 -8.11 -8.01
C LEU A 40 7.31 -6.60 -8.25
N TYR A 41 7.89 -5.88 -7.29
CA TYR A 41 7.93 -4.42 -7.33
C TYR A 41 9.12 -3.88 -8.12
N THR A 42 9.14 -4.18 -9.41
CA THR A 42 10.05 -3.57 -10.38
C THR A 42 9.59 -2.13 -10.71
N PRO A 43 10.46 -1.30 -11.31
CA PRO A 43 10.02 0.01 -11.82
C PRO A 43 8.82 -0.09 -12.77
N GLU A 44 8.77 -1.12 -13.61
CA GLU A 44 7.68 -1.37 -14.55
C GLU A 44 6.36 -1.64 -13.81
N LYS A 45 6.42 -2.38 -12.71
CA LYS A 45 5.22 -2.63 -11.88
C LYS A 45 4.72 -1.36 -11.21
N VAL A 46 5.63 -0.50 -10.76
CA VAL A 46 5.27 0.80 -10.18
C VAL A 46 4.52 1.64 -11.21
N ILE A 47 5.03 1.69 -12.43
CA ILE A 47 4.36 2.42 -13.53
C ILE A 47 2.99 1.81 -13.81
N ALA A 48 2.89 0.49 -13.91
CA ALA A 48 1.64 -0.19 -14.20
C ALA A 48 0.56 0.12 -13.15
N ASN A 49 0.93 0.12 -11.87
CA ASN A 49 0.00 0.48 -10.80
C ASN A 49 -0.46 1.93 -10.91
N ALA A 50 0.45 2.85 -11.21
CA ALA A 50 0.10 4.27 -11.36
C ALA A 50 -0.82 4.51 -12.55
N GLU A 51 -0.62 3.77 -13.64
CA GLU A 51 -1.48 3.88 -14.82
C GLU A 51 -2.86 3.25 -14.60
N ALA A 52 -2.93 2.18 -13.80
CA ALA A 52 -4.19 1.49 -13.51
C ALA A 52 -5.07 2.27 -12.53
N GLY A 53 -4.48 3.01 -11.62
CA GLY A 53 -5.22 3.69 -10.57
C GLY A 53 -4.61 5.03 -10.19
N HIS A 54 -4.41 5.26 -8.89
CA HIS A 54 -3.87 6.51 -8.38
C HIS A 54 -2.78 6.22 -7.35
N THR A 55 -1.56 6.67 -7.65
CA THR A 55 -0.40 6.54 -6.76
C THR A 55 -0.08 7.88 -6.13
N ILE A 56 0.05 7.89 -4.80
CA ILE A 56 0.44 9.05 -4.00
C ILE A 56 1.90 8.87 -3.59
N VAL A 57 2.64 9.95 -3.59
CA VAL A 57 4.07 9.97 -3.27
C VAL A 57 4.32 11.02 -2.20
N PHE A 58 5.12 10.67 -1.19
CA PHE A 58 5.60 11.59 -0.16
C PHE A 58 7.07 11.88 -0.43
N GLU A 59 7.39 13.17 -0.57
CA GLU A 59 8.75 13.64 -0.85
C GLU A 59 9.20 14.61 0.23
N GLU A 60 10.40 14.40 0.76
CA GLU A 60 10.98 15.27 1.77
C GLU A 60 12.44 15.56 1.40
N ASP A 61 12.79 16.84 1.26
CA ASP A 61 14.14 17.27 0.89
C ASP A 61 14.65 16.59 -0.39
N GLY A 62 13.76 16.42 -1.37
CA GLY A 62 14.10 15.82 -2.66
C GLY A 62 14.20 14.30 -2.65
N VAL A 63 13.85 13.65 -1.52
CA VAL A 63 13.89 12.18 -1.38
C VAL A 63 12.48 11.65 -1.22
N LEU A 64 12.15 10.58 -1.93
CA LEU A 64 10.87 9.90 -1.78
C LEU A 64 10.90 9.05 -0.51
N ILE A 65 9.97 9.31 0.42
CA ILE A 65 9.96 8.66 1.73
C ILE A 65 8.75 7.77 1.95
N GLY A 66 7.75 7.84 1.09
CA GLY A 66 6.56 7.01 1.23
C GLY A 66 5.75 6.99 -0.06
N THR A 67 4.91 5.96 -0.19
CA THR A 67 4.03 5.80 -1.34
C THR A 67 2.87 4.88 -0.99
N GLY A 68 1.81 4.98 -1.78
CA GLY A 68 0.67 4.07 -1.72
C GLY A 68 -0.17 4.24 -2.97
N THR A 69 -0.86 3.18 -3.35
CA THR A 69 -1.64 3.16 -4.58
C THR A 69 -3.00 2.51 -4.34
N ILE A 70 -4.04 3.05 -4.98
CA ILE A 70 -5.34 2.41 -5.07
C ILE A 70 -5.61 2.12 -6.54
N VAL A 71 -6.03 0.88 -6.84
CA VAL A 71 -6.34 0.44 -8.20
C VAL A 71 -7.75 -0.15 -8.25
N PRO A 72 -8.44 -0.04 -9.38
CA PRO A 72 -9.74 -0.70 -9.53
C PRO A 72 -9.54 -2.22 -9.59
N ASP A 73 -10.49 -2.95 -9.02
CA ASP A 73 -10.49 -4.42 -9.01
C ASP A 73 -11.88 -4.92 -9.37
N GLY A 74 -12.23 -4.77 -10.66
CA GLY A 74 -13.55 -5.09 -11.14
C GLY A 74 -14.57 -3.99 -10.87
N GLU A 75 -15.84 -4.32 -11.03
CA GLU A 75 -16.91 -3.35 -10.87
C GLU A 75 -17.18 -3.05 -9.41
N LYS A 76 -17.10 -1.78 -9.05
CA LYS A 76 -17.38 -1.27 -7.70
C LYS A 76 -16.50 -1.87 -6.59
N GLN A 77 -15.33 -2.38 -6.96
CA GLN A 77 -14.32 -2.82 -6.00
C GLN A 77 -12.98 -2.20 -6.34
N SER A 78 -12.16 -2.00 -5.31
CA SER A 78 -10.81 -1.48 -5.47
C SER A 78 -9.88 -2.20 -4.51
N GLU A 79 -8.59 -2.19 -4.86
CA GLU A 79 -7.54 -2.75 -4.02
C GLU A 79 -6.52 -1.66 -3.69
N ILE A 80 -6.09 -1.60 -2.44
CA ILE A 80 -4.98 -0.74 -2.04
C ILE A 80 -3.72 -1.57 -2.03
N VAL A 81 -2.71 -1.11 -2.77
CA VAL A 81 -1.47 -1.86 -2.99
C VAL A 81 -0.26 -0.96 -2.76
N ALA A 82 0.89 -1.56 -2.51
CA ALA A 82 2.19 -0.89 -2.49
C ALA A 82 2.26 0.28 -1.51
N CYS A 83 1.69 0.11 -0.31
CA CYS A 83 1.76 1.11 0.74
C CYS A 83 3.01 0.90 1.58
N PHE A 84 4.00 1.75 1.40
CA PHE A 84 5.30 1.62 2.06
C PHE A 84 5.81 2.98 2.53
N LEU A 85 6.42 3.00 3.71
CA LEU A 85 7.14 4.15 4.25
C LEU A 85 8.56 3.73 4.55
N LEU A 86 9.54 4.58 4.25
CA LEU A 86 10.92 4.32 4.65
C LEU A 86 10.99 4.13 6.17
N PRO A 87 11.94 3.33 6.67
CA PRO A 87 12.08 3.13 8.12
C PRO A 87 12.17 4.45 8.90
N GLU A 88 12.88 5.44 8.37
CA GLU A 88 13.05 6.76 8.99
C GLU A 88 11.76 7.58 9.03
N ALA A 89 10.77 7.23 8.20
CA ALA A 89 9.51 7.95 8.11
C ALA A 89 8.42 7.35 8.99
N ILE A 90 8.65 6.18 9.57
CA ILE A 90 7.68 5.48 10.42
C ILE A 90 7.56 6.21 11.76
N GLY A 91 6.35 6.21 12.34
CA GLY A 91 6.11 6.84 13.64
C GLY A 91 5.85 8.33 13.59
N ARG A 92 5.66 8.90 12.39
CA ARG A 92 5.40 10.33 12.19
C ARG A 92 3.97 10.63 11.79
N GLY A 93 3.07 9.64 11.85
CA GLY A 93 1.67 9.80 11.43
C GLY A 93 1.46 9.80 9.92
N LEU A 94 2.48 9.48 9.14
CA LEU A 94 2.41 9.53 7.67
C LEU A 94 1.55 8.42 7.08
N GLY A 95 1.53 7.25 7.73
CA GLY A 95 0.66 6.15 7.30
C GLY A 95 -0.81 6.54 7.36
N ARG A 96 -1.23 7.17 8.46
CA ARG A 96 -2.60 7.67 8.60
C ARG A 96 -2.92 8.70 7.52
N LYS A 97 -2.00 9.62 7.28
CA LYS A 97 -2.17 10.66 6.26
C LYS A 97 -2.28 10.05 4.87
N LEU A 98 -1.47 9.04 4.58
CA LEU A 98 -1.53 8.33 3.31
C LEU A 98 -2.91 7.71 3.10
N PHE A 99 -3.44 7.02 4.12
CA PHE A 99 -4.74 6.39 4.01
C PHE A 99 -5.88 7.39 3.97
N ASP A 100 -5.78 8.53 4.67
CA ASP A 100 -6.76 9.59 4.52
C ASP A 100 -6.85 10.07 3.07
N LEU A 101 -5.72 10.17 2.38
CA LEU A 101 -5.69 10.57 0.98
C LEU A 101 -6.21 9.48 0.04
N LEU A 102 -5.78 8.23 0.23
CA LEU A 102 -6.27 7.11 -0.58
C LEU A 102 -7.77 6.92 -0.41
N GLU A 103 -8.28 7.07 0.81
CA GLU A 103 -9.70 6.90 1.11
C GLU A 103 -10.56 8.09 0.65
N SER A 104 -9.92 9.18 0.25
CA SER A 104 -10.59 10.33 -0.38
C SER A 104 -10.68 10.20 -1.89
N ASP A 105 -10.02 9.21 -2.47
CA ASP A 105 -10.01 8.99 -3.92
C ASP A 105 -11.36 8.44 -4.39
N PRO A 106 -11.83 8.84 -5.60
CA PRO A 106 -13.08 8.27 -6.15
C PRO A 106 -13.08 6.75 -6.27
N LEU A 107 -11.92 6.12 -6.47
CA LEU A 107 -11.81 4.66 -6.48
C LEU A 107 -12.17 4.05 -5.12
N PHE A 108 -11.97 4.80 -4.04
CA PHE A 108 -12.39 4.38 -2.71
C PHE A 108 -13.85 4.77 -2.44
N THR A 109 -14.17 6.06 -2.57
CA THR A 109 -15.50 6.58 -2.20
C THR A 109 -16.61 6.03 -3.08
N GLY A 110 -16.31 5.69 -4.32
CA GLY A 110 -17.27 5.09 -5.25
C GLY A 110 -17.36 3.57 -5.20
N ALA A 111 -16.50 2.94 -4.41
CA ALA A 111 -16.47 1.48 -4.31
C ALA A 111 -17.46 0.97 -3.26
N ASP A 112 -18.01 -0.21 -3.51
CA ASP A 112 -18.80 -0.92 -2.51
C ASP A 112 -17.86 -1.66 -1.54
N ARG A 113 -16.71 -2.09 -2.01
CA ARG A 113 -15.72 -2.82 -1.22
C ARG A 113 -14.31 -2.43 -1.63
N VAL A 114 -13.45 -2.18 -0.64
CA VAL A 114 -12.00 -1.99 -0.85
C VAL A 114 -11.26 -3.00 -0.01
N TRP A 115 -10.27 -3.64 -0.59
CA TRP A 115 -9.51 -4.67 0.10
C TRP A 115 -8.01 -4.43 -0.04
N LEU A 116 -7.26 -5.06 0.85
CA LEU A 116 -5.80 -5.04 0.83
C LEU A 116 -5.27 -6.30 1.48
N THR A 117 -3.97 -6.52 1.34
CA THR A 117 -3.28 -7.59 2.05
C THR A 117 -2.30 -6.99 3.03
N SER A 118 -2.23 -7.56 4.22
CA SER A 118 -1.43 -7.04 5.33
C SER A 118 -0.37 -8.02 5.76
N SER A 119 0.82 -7.50 6.07
CA SER A 119 1.82 -8.25 6.83
C SER A 119 1.41 -8.27 8.31
N ASN A 120 2.04 -9.14 9.11
CA ASN A 120 1.82 -9.15 10.55
C ASN A 120 2.22 -7.82 11.19
N THR A 121 3.27 -7.18 10.68
CA THR A 121 3.76 -5.90 11.17
C THR A 121 2.69 -4.79 11.05
N ALA A 122 1.96 -4.77 9.94
CA ALA A 122 1.00 -3.71 9.64
C ALA A 122 -0.42 -3.99 10.14
N LEU A 123 -0.71 -5.19 10.61
CA LEU A 123 -2.07 -5.62 10.95
C LEU A 123 -2.78 -4.67 11.92
N LYS A 124 -2.14 -4.31 13.02
CA LYS A 124 -2.75 -3.43 14.02
C LYS A 124 -3.06 -2.04 13.47
N PHE A 125 -2.20 -1.53 12.60
CA PHE A 125 -2.43 -0.25 11.95
C PHE A 125 -3.71 -0.30 11.10
N TYR A 126 -3.85 -1.33 10.28
CA TYR A 126 -5.04 -1.46 9.43
C TYR A 126 -6.32 -1.66 10.25
N GLU A 127 -6.26 -2.46 11.31
CA GLU A 127 -7.39 -2.60 12.22
C GLU A 127 -7.78 -1.25 12.84
N HIS A 128 -6.78 -0.49 13.24
CA HIS A 128 -7.00 0.82 13.87
C HIS A 128 -7.70 1.81 12.94
N ILE A 129 -7.42 1.76 11.64
CA ILE A 129 -8.05 2.66 10.66
C ILE A 129 -9.32 2.07 10.04
N GLY A 130 -9.81 0.95 10.56
CA GLY A 130 -11.14 0.45 10.22
C GLY A 130 -11.22 -0.74 9.28
N TYR A 131 -10.08 -1.34 8.92
CA TYR A 131 -10.09 -2.55 8.11
C TYR A 131 -10.36 -3.77 8.98
N THR A 132 -11.08 -4.73 8.44
CA THR A 132 -11.44 -5.97 9.13
C THR A 132 -11.02 -7.16 8.27
N TYR A 133 -10.97 -8.34 8.88
CA TYR A 133 -10.67 -9.57 8.13
C TYR A 133 -11.72 -9.82 7.07
N GLU A 134 -11.28 -10.23 5.89
CA GLU A 134 -12.20 -10.60 4.82
C GLU A 134 -13.11 -11.74 5.29
N GLY A 135 -14.42 -11.54 5.14
CA GLY A 135 -15.40 -12.53 5.58
C GLY A 135 -15.53 -12.68 7.09
N GLY A 136 -14.86 -11.84 7.88
CA GLY A 136 -14.98 -11.83 9.34
C GLY A 136 -13.99 -12.76 10.07
N TYR A 137 -13.10 -13.44 9.36
CA TYR A 137 -12.10 -14.32 10.01
C TYR A 137 -10.73 -14.15 9.34
N CYS A 138 -9.68 -14.34 10.13
CA CYS A 138 -8.32 -14.21 9.64
C CYS A 138 -7.97 -15.37 8.71
N HIS A 139 -7.58 -15.06 7.46
CA HIS A 139 -7.06 -16.04 6.53
C HIS A 139 -5.98 -15.40 5.66
N LEU A 140 -5.12 -16.25 5.13
CA LEU A 140 -3.97 -15.79 4.35
C LEU A 140 -4.22 -16.02 2.86
N ASP A 141 -3.65 -15.16 2.03
CA ASP A 141 -3.63 -15.37 0.58
C ASP A 141 -2.52 -16.36 0.20
N GLU A 142 -2.31 -16.56 -1.11
CA GLU A 142 -1.30 -17.49 -1.60
C GLU A 142 0.12 -17.12 -1.20
N GLU A 143 0.38 -15.84 -0.96
CA GLU A 143 1.69 -15.32 -0.56
C GLU A 143 1.87 -15.28 0.95
N GLY A 144 0.88 -15.68 1.73
CA GLY A 144 0.95 -15.66 3.19
C GLY A 144 0.56 -14.35 3.83
N LEU A 145 -0.06 -13.45 3.09
CA LEU A 145 -0.52 -12.15 3.59
C LEU A 145 -1.97 -12.23 4.07
N ILE A 146 -2.28 -11.45 5.10
CA ILE A 146 -3.62 -11.41 5.70
C ILE A 146 -4.53 -10.55 4.81
N VAL A 147 -5.66 -11.12 4.38
CA VAL A 147 -6.63 -10.40 3.54
C VAL A 147 -7.57 -9.59 4.44
N MET A 148 -7.67 -8.30 4.17
CA MET A 148 -8.51 -7.37 4.93
C MET A 148 -9.39 -6.56 3.98
N GLU A 149 -10.52 -6.07 4.49
CA GLU A 149 -11.48 -5.32 3.69
C GLU A 149 -12.12 -4.18 4.48
N LYS A 150 -12.66 -3.23 3.73
CA LYS A 150 -13.43 -2.11 4.27
C LYS A 150 -14.56 -1.79 3.29
N PHE A 151 -15.71 -1.42 3.82
CA PHE A 151 -16.90 -1.11 3.02
C PHE A 151 -17.21 0.39 3.14
N PRO A 152 -16.76 1.21 2.18
CA PRO A 152 -16.82 2.68 2.30
C PRO A 152 -18.23 3.25 2.49
N LYS A 153 -19.25 2.53 1.99
CA LYS A 153 -20.65 3.00 2.01
C LYS A 153 -21.46 2.45 3.18
N LYS A 154 -20.82 1.78 4.10
CA LYS A 154 -21.51 1.23 5.28
C LYS A 154 -21.17 2.00 6.54
#